data_1a894dfffefc419fe4182ec9a5039e1e
#
_entry.id   1a894dfffefc419fe4182ec9a5039e1e
#
_cell.length_a   1.000
_cell.length_b   1.000
_cell.length_c   1.000
_cell.angle_alpha   90.00
_cell.angle_beta   90.00
_cell.angle_gamma   90.00
#
_symmetry.space_group_name_H-M   'P 1'
#
loop_
_entity.id
_entity.type
_entity.pdbx_description
1 polymer ?
#
loop_
_entity_poly.entity_id
_entity_poly.type
_entity_poly.pdbx_seq_one_letter_code
_entity_poly.pdbx_strand_id
1 'polypeptide(L)'
;MRRCPQCFRNYHDDSLKYCLDDGTALVDGPADAADTAETAILPSSAYPDEAATRRFNDGEPTTKEISNSFLGRKSPAKTVAAILVIAVVAIAGIGAYFYLNRHSSVTKQISSIAVMPFVNASGDPDIDYLSDGVTESLINSLSKVPTVSVKARSSVFTYKGKEVTPQQVAHDLSVQAVLNGRIVRLGDQIQMNVELVDAGSGNQIWGEQYTRKFSDLLQLQSEIAREVSANLKSTLTGEDNERIGKNYTANTEAYQIYLRGRYYWNKRKPDDIKKSAEYFQQAIDKDPNYALAYSGLAEAYILLPQYLSGNSNEYYPKARAAAEKAIELDPTLAEAHNALGAILSNHDWKFAEAEAEFKRTLELNPNYATGRQWYAEFLKSMGRFPDALAEMKRAEDLDPLSLIIKGLVGMLLRVNGQNEAALEQLNKTLDMDPNFPRTHLFLAELYQSMGRYDEAADEFSTSFKLNGLPPDKADQFAVVVKNAYKTGGPAGYFSQVATILESRNTSPPPPVVVTASYWVKAGNKDRAFALLNKAFAEHDDDLINLKDGRLHDVESDPRYQDLLRRIGLPE
;
A
#
# COMPACT_ATOMS: atom_id res chain seq x y z
N MET A 1 30.41 11.79 32.41
CA MET A 1 29.13 11.65 31.65
C MET A 1 29.12 12.68 30.55
N ARG A 2 28.98 12.26 29.31
CA ARG A 2 28.98 13.14 28.14
C ARG A 2 27.59 13.25 27.51
N ARG A 3 27.26 14.41 26.98
CA ARG A 3 25.94 14.69 26.39
C ARG A 3 26.09 15.16 24.95
N CYS A 4 25.21 14.69 24.08
CA CYS A 4 25.10 15.20 22.73
C CYS A 4 24.38 16.55 22.74
N PRO A 5 24.96 17.64 22.19
CA PRO A 5 24.31 18.94 22.15
C PRO A 5 23.16 19.00 21.13
N GLN A 6 23.06 18.05 20.23
CA GLN A 6 22.05 18.05 19.18
C GLN A 6 20.84 17.17 19.50
N CYS A 7 21.04 15.92 19.98
CA CYS A 7 19.94 15.01 20.33
C CYS A 7 19.69 14.91 21.84
N PHE A 8 20.48 15.62 22.66
CA PHE A 8 20.39 15.68 24.13
C PHE A 8 20.57 14.34 24.86
N ARG A 9 20.98 13.27 24.18
CA ARG A 9 21.23 11.95 24.80
C ARG A 9 22.48 11.98 25.67
N ASN A 10 22.40 11.34 26.82
CA ASN A 10 23.49 11.22 27.78
C ASN A 10 24.22 9.87 27.59
N TYR A 11 25.56 9.91 27.63
CA TYR A 11 26.43 8.74 27.53
C TYR A 11 27.27 8.59 28.80
N HIS A 12 27.28 7.39 29.36
CA HIS A 12 28.02 7.07 30.57
C HIS A 12 29.43 6.50 30.27
N ASP A 13 29.77 6.34 29.01
CA ASP A 13 31.08 5.89 28.56
C ASP A 13 31.94 7.10 28.21
N ASP A 14 32.94 7.37 29.04
CA ASP A 14 33.84 8.51 28.89
C ASP A 14 34.85 8.34 27.74
N SER A 15 34.94 7.16 27.14
CA SER A 15 35.78 6.90 25.96
C SER A 15 35.08 7.35 24.65
N LEU A 16 33.76 7.49 24.63
CA LEU A 16 32.99 7.94 23.47
C LEU A 16 33.23 9.44 23.22
N LYS A 17 33.69 9.77 22.01
CA LYS A 17 33.96 11.15 21.59
C LYS A 17 32.82 11.75 20.78
N TYR A 18 31.98 10.92 20.17
CA TYR A 18 30.91 11.32 19.26
C TYR A 18 29.59 10.60 19.62
N CYS A 19 28.47 11.24 19.33
CA CYS A 19 27.15 10.67 19.49
C CYS A 19 26.96 9.49 18.54
N LEU A 20 26.41 8.38 19.04
CA LEU A 20 26.19 7.18 18.24
C LEU A 20 25.01 7.29 17.26
N ASP A 21 24.11 8.30 17.48
CA ASP A 21 22.93 8.48 16.63
C ASP A 21 23.15 9.49 15.49
N ASP A 22 23.90 10.57 15.75
CA ASP A 22 24.02 11.69 14.79
C ASP A 22 25.47 12.10 14.48
N GLY A 23 26.47 11.43 15.09
CA GLY A 23 27.88 11.71 14.88
C GLY A 23 28.40 13.03 15.47
N THR A 24 27.58 13.78 16.23
CA THR A 24 27.98 15.06 16.83
C THR A 24 28.97 14.84 17.97
N ALA A 25 29.99 15.70 18.09
CA ALA A 25 30.95 15.64 19.18
C ALA A 25 30.25 15.83 20.55
N LEU A 26 30.51 14.90 21.47
CA LEU A 26 29.95 14.93 22.81
C LEU A 26 30.67 15.97 23.67
N VAL A 27 29.90 16.70 24.48
CA VAL A 27 30.40 17.68 25.45
C VAL A 27 30.27 17.15 26.87
N ASP A 28 31.20 17.53 27.76
CA ASP A 28 31.13 17.19 29.16
C ASP A 28 29.99 18.00 29.81
N GLY A 29 28.97 17.29 30.32
CA GLY A 29 27.82 17.90 30.98
C GLY A 29 27.96 17.86 32.50
N PRO A 30 27.48 18.86 33.27
CA PRO A 30 27.47 18.81 34.71
C PRO A 30 26.53 17.73 35.21
N ALA A 31 26.95 17.02 36.27
CA ALA A 31 26.08 16.19 37.07
C ALA A 31 25.17 17.11 37.87
N ASP A 32 23.85 16.84 37.81
CA ASP A 32 22.80 17.37 38.66
C ASP A 32 22.56 18.90 38.68
N ALA A 33 21.51 19.34 38.04
CA ALA A 33 20.65 20.40 38.54
C ALA A 33 19.20 20.12 38.14
N ALA A 34 18.43 19.70 39.12
CA ALA A 34 16.99 19.72 39.10
C ALA A 34 16.50 21.18 39.09
N ASP A 35 15.41 21.40 38.35
CA ASP A 35 14.47 22.50 38.47
C ASP A 35 15.02 23.94 38.58
N THR A 36 14.96 24.69 37.49
CA THR A 36 14.32 26.02 37.49
C THR A 36 13.94 26.40 36.07
N ALA A 37 12.65 26.55 35.86
CA ALA A 37 12.08 27.15 34.67
C ALA A 37 12.39 28.64 34.70
N GLU A 38 13.24 29.14 33.81
CA GLU A 38 13.32 30.55 33.48
C GLU A 38 12.92 30.80 32.04
N THR A 39 11.82 31.50 31.92
CA THR A 39 11.21 32.00 30.70
C THR A 39 12.14 32.99 30.02
N ALA A 40 12.66 32.63 28.85
CA ALA A 40 13.40 33.58 28.00
C ALA A 40 12.39 34.44 27.22
N ILE A 41 12.43 35.73 27.50
CA ILE A 41 11.68 36.79 26.83
C ILE A 41 12.34 37.07 25.49
N LEU A 42 11.59 36.92 24.39
CA LEU A 42 11.93 37.40 23.06
C LEU A 42 11.48 38.87 22.93
N PRO A 43 12.25 39.76 22.28
CA PRO A 43 11.89 41.17 22.15
C PRO A 43 10.76 41.36 21.13
N SER A 44 9.74 42.10 21.60
CA SER A 44 8.60 42.60 20.85
C SER A 44 9.01 43.68 19.89
N SER A 45 8.62 43.59 18.64
CA SER A 45 8.59 44.70 17.68
C SER A 45 7.27 45.46 17.77
N ALA A 46 7.38 46.74 17.79
CA ALA A 46 6.43 47.81 18.02
C ALA A 46 5.11 47.76 17.24
N TYR A 47 4.04 48.10 17.94
CA TYR A 47 2.87 48.82 17.42
C TYR A 47 2.54 50.00 18.35
N PRO A 48 2.09 51.17 17.82
CA PRO A 48 2.01 52.41 18.59
C PRO A 48 0.77 52.53 19.44
N ASP A 49 0.99 53.23 20.48
CA ASP A 49 0.21 53.70 21.60
C ASP A 49 -1.02 54.54 21.19
N GLU A 50 -2.13 54.34 21.85
CA GLU A 50 -3.05 55.39 22.24
C GLU A 50 -3.95 54.92 23.39
N ALA A 51 -3.50 55.21 24.59
CA ALA A 51 -4.33 55.18 25.79
C ALA A 51 -4.45 56.60 26.34
N ALA A 52 -5.64 57.13 26.29
CA ALA A 52 -5.96 58.35 27.05
C ALA A 52 -7.07 58.07 28.06
N THR A 53 -6.64 57.79 29.26
CA THR A 53 -7.44 57.91 30.50
C THR A 53 -7.77 59.36 30.76
N ARG A 54 -9.04 59.73 30.94
CA ARG A 54 -9.42 60.97 31.62
C ARG A 54 -10.34 60.70 32.80
N ARG A 55 -9.90 61.25 33.91
CA ARG A 55 -10.50 61.26 35.21
C ARG A 55 -11.81 62.06 35.25
N PHE A 56 -12.70 61.65 36.12
CA PHE A 56 -13.82 62.39 36.67
C PHE A 56 -13.39 63.74 37.25
N ASN A 57 -14.24 64.74 37.04
CA ASN A 57 -14.34 65.83 37.99
C ASN A 57 -15.80 66.33 38.02
N ASP A 58 -16.29 66.53 39.25
CA ASP A 58 -17.61 66.94 39.64
C ASP A 58 -17.88 68.41 39.28
N GLY A 59 -19.14 68.73 39.09
CA GLY A 59 -19.62 70.12 38.99
C GLY A 59 -21.11 70.20 38.64
N GLU A 60 -21.93 70.34 39.66
CA GLU A 60 -23.34 70.79 39.63
C GLU A 60 -23.44 72.26 39.36
N PRO A 61 -24.66 72.85 39.35
CA PRO A 61 -25.76 72.76 38.36
C PRO A 61 -26.15 74.17 37.83
N THR A 62 -26.93 74.26 36.81
CA THR A 62 -27.85 75.40 36.64
C THR A 62 -29.07 75.06 35.79
N THR A 63 -30.21 75.23 36.41
CA THR A 63 -31.57 75.24 35.89
C THR A 63 -31.77 76.31 34.82
N LYS A 64 -32.50 75.95 33.73
CA LYS A 64 -33.43 76.87 33.06
C LYS A 64 -34.57 76.12 32.44
N GLU A 65 -35.78 76.40 32.93
CA GLU A 65 -37.11 76.08 32.39
C GLU A 65 -37.26 76.69 31.00
N ILE A 66 -38.00 75.95 30.15
CA ILE A 66 -39.00 76.54 29.21
C ILE A 66 -39.98 75.44 28.77
N SER A 67 -41.15 75.66 29.23
CA SER A 67 -42.54 75.41 28.75
C SER A 67 -42.86 74.33 27.72
N ASN A 68 -43.83 73.57 28.12
CA ASN A 68 -44.91 72.81 27.49
C ASN A 68 -45.26 73.08 26.03
N SER A 69 -45.39 72.03 25.23
CA SER A 69 -46.53 71.90 24.34
C SER A 69 -46.91 70.43 24.14
N PHE A 70 -48.20 70.16 24.22
CA PHE A 70 -48.91 68.92 24.08
C PHE A 70 -48.56 68.10 22.84
N LEU A 71 -48.51 66.75 22.95
CA LEU A 71 -49.32 65.82 22.12
C LEU A 71 -49.08 64.36 22.52
N GLY A 72 -50.18 63.68 22.85
CA GLY A 72 -50.37 62.28 22.50
C GLY A 72 -49.74 61.19 23.32
N ARG A 73 -50.24 60.88 24.48
CA ARG A 73 -49.96 59.67 25.28
C ARG A 73 -50.47 58.40 24.57
N LYS A 74 -49.61 57.71 23.79
CA LYS A 74 -49.82 56.33 23.40
C LYS A 74 -49.19 55.41 24.45
N SER A 75 -50.02 54.52 25.02
CA SER A 75 -49.67 53.63 26.12
C SER A 75 -48.42 52.74 25.81
N PRO A 76 -47.44 52.64 26.72
CA PRO A 76 -46.21 51.83 26.50
C PRO A 76 -46.42 50.29 26.53
N ALA A 77 -47.63 49.86 26.87
CA ALA A 77 -47.95 48.43 27.00
C ALA A 77 -47.87 47.63 25.68
N LYS A 78 -48.16 48.25 24.52
CA LYS A 78 -48.12 47.56 23.23
C LYS A 78 -46.71 47.44 22.65
N THR A 79 -45.83 48.40 22.95
CA THR A 79 -44.42 48.37 22.53
C THR A 79 -43.59 47.41 23.38
N VAL A 80 -43.83 47.33 24.67
CA VAL A 80 -43.16 46.33 25.56
C VAL A 80 -43.62 44.91 25.23
N ALA A 81 -44.91 44.71 24.93
CA ALA A 81 -45.41 43.40 24.48
C ALA A 81 -44.79 42.95 23.13
N ALA A 82 -44.61 43.87 22.17
CA ALA A 82 -43.97 43.58 20.90
C ALA A 82 -42.47 43.21 21.04
N ILE A 83 -41.74 43.91 21.93
CA ILE A 83 -40.34 43.61 22.22
C ILE A 83 -40.20 42.23 22.92
N LEU A 84 -41.08 41.91 23.86
CA LEU A 84 -41.14 40.59 24.52
C LEU A 84 -41.43 39.46 23.54
N VAL A 85 -42.34 39.64 22.61
CA VAL A 85 -42.64 38.63 21.57
C VAL A 85 -41.44 38.43 20.64
N ILE A 86 -40.79 39.50 20.21
CA ILE A 86 -39.55 39.41 19.39
C ILE A 86 -38.44 38.70 20.16
N ALA A 87 -38.26 39.01 21.43
CA ALA A 87 -37.26 38.35 22.28
C ALA A 87 -37.56 36.84 22.45
N VAL A 88 -38.80 36.46 22.67
CA VAL A 88 -39.20 35.04 22.77
C VAL A 88 -39.01 34.30 21.44
N VAL A 89 -39.37 34.94 20.31
CA VAL A 89 -39.13 34.37 18.97
C VAL A 89 -37.64 34.23 18.66
N ALA A 90 -36.81 35.23 19.06
CA ALA A 90 -35.38 35.16 18.90
C ALA A 90 -34.75 34.05 19.76
N ILE A 91 -35.17 33.91 21.02
CA ILE A 91 -34.72 32.84 21.92
C ILE A 91 -35.17 31.47 21.41
N ALA A 92 -36.43 31.36 20.93
CA ALA A 92 -36.95 30.14 20.33
C ALA A 92 -36.20 29.79 19.01
N GLY A 93 -35.89 30.79 18.18
CA GLY A 93 -35.09 30.65 16.95
C GLY A 93 -33.65 30.21 17.24
N ILE A 94 -33.01 30.82 18.24
CA ILE A 94 -31.67 30.43 18.70
C ILE A 94 -31.72 29.02 19.32
N GLY A 95 -32.72 28.73 20.14
CA GLY A 95 -32.91 27.41 20.72
C GLY A 95 -33.18 26.34 19.65
N ALA A 96 -34.02 26.63 18.66
CA ALA A 96 -34.23 25.73 17.52
C ALA A 96 -32.99 25.58 16.65
N TYR A 97 -32.22 26.66 16.41
CA TYR A 97 -30.94 26.58 15.69
C TYR A 97 -29.94 25.70 16.42
N PHE A 98 -29.76 25.86 17.74
CA PHE A 98 -28.91 25.00 18.55
C PHE A 98 -29.45 23.59 18.66
N TYR A 99 -30.75 23.39 18.75
CA TYR A 99 -31.40 22.09 18.77
C TYR A 99 -31.24 21.34 17.44
N LEU A 100 -31.46 22.01 16.31
CA LEU A 100 -31.28 21.45 14.97
C LEU A 100 -29.79 21.19 14.66
N ASN A 101 -28.88 22.09 15.04
CA ASN A 101 -27.44 21.87 14.88
C ASN A 101 -26.89 20.80 15.84
N ARG A 102 -27.48 20.63 17.02
CA ARG A 102 -27.09 19.57 17.97
C ARG A 102 -27.57 18.18 17.52
N HIS A 103 -28.59 18.11 16.69
CA HIS A 103 -29.11 16.86 16.11
C HIS A 103 -28.55 16.58 14.72
N SER A 104 -27.78 17.49 14.13
CA SER A 104 -27.01 17.27 12.91
C SER A 104 -25.60 16.73 13.20
N SER A 105 -25.39 15.99 14.26
CA SER A 105 -24.33 15.00 14.26
C SER A 105 -24.75 13.88 13.30
N VAL A 106 -24.66 14.14 11.99
CA VAL A 106 -24.51 13.09 10.99
C VAL A 106 -23.35 12.25 11.52
N THR A 107 -23.67 11.12 12.08
CA THR A 107 -22.65 10.13 12.50
C THR A 107 -21.85 9.85 11.25
N LYS A 108 -20.67 10.46 11.15
CA LYS A 108 -19.79 10.38 9.98
C LYS A 108 -19.50 8.90 9.76
N GLN A 109 -20.05 8.35 8.69
CA GLN A 109 -19.77 6.97 8.30
C GLN A 109 -18.27 6.87 8.00
N ILE A 110 -17.60 5.95 8.67
CA ILE A 110 -16.17 5.71 8.43
C ILE A 110 -16.08 4.81 7.20
N SER A 111 -15.50 5.34 6.14
CA SER A 111 -15.39 4.67 4.84
C SER A 111 -13.97 4.15 4.54
N SER A 112 -13.01 4.39 5.46
CA SER A 112 -11.62 3.90 5.27
C SER A 112 -10.93 3.59 6.60
N ILE A 113 -10.18 2.48 6.62
CA ILE A 113 -9.51 1.96 7.82
C ILE A 113 -8.11 1.42 7.49
N ALA A 114 -7.19 1.61 8.43
CA ALA A 114 -5.91 0.89 8.50
C ALA A 114 -5.93 -0.06 9.71
N VAL A 115 -5.68 -1.35 9.49
CA VAL A 115 -5.48 -2.34 10.56
C VAL A 115 -3.98 -2.43 10.81
N MET A 116 -3.52 -1.87 11.93
CA MET A 116 -2.09 -1.83 12.26
C MET A 116 -1.57 -3.22 12.62
N PRO A 117 -0.28 -3.50 12.40
CA PRO A 117 0.33 -4.74 12.86
C PRO A 117 0.13 -4.92 14.36
N PHE A 118 -0.53 -6.01 14.74
CA PHE A 118 -0.77 -6.30 16.15
C PHE A 118 0.55 -6.56 16.88
N VAL A 119 0.70 -5.95 18.04
CA VAL A 119 1.91 -6.05 18.85
C VAL A 119 1.92 -7.38 19.58
N ASN A 120 2.96 -8.20 19.34
CA ASN A 120 3.26 -9.36 20.18
C ASN A 120 3.82 -8.88 21.52
N ALA A 121 2.99 -8.90 22.57
CA ALA A 121 3.38 -8.47 23.89
C ALA A 121 3.74 -9.66 24.83
N SER A 122 3.86 -10.88 24.26
CA SER A 122 4.28 -12.06 25.01
C SER A 122 5.79 -12.10 25.26
N GLY A 123 6.57 -11.33 24.48
CA GLY A 123 8.04 -11.40 24.51
C GLY A 123 8.62 -12.66 23.86
N ASP A 124 7.80 -13.52 23.29
CA ASP A 124 8.20 -14.75 22.61
C ASP A 124 8.23 -14.54 21.09
N PRO A 125 9.41 -14.51 20.44
CA PRO A 125 9.53 -14.32 18.99
C PRO A 125 8.84 -15.42 18.17
N ASP A 126 8.66 -16.61 18.75
CA ASP A 126 8.03 -17.74 18.07
C ASP A 126 6.54 -17.54 17.80
N ILE A 127 5.93 -16.50 18.40
CA ILE A 127 4.53 -16.12 18.13
C ILE A 127 4.38 -14.83 17.33
N ASP A 128 5.44 -14.27 16.77
CA ASP A 128 5.35 -13.12 15.86
C ASP A 128 4.52 -13.43 14.60
N TYR A 129 4.63 -14.67 14.08
CA TYR A 129 3.80 -15.11 12.96
C TYR A 129 2.29 -15.07 13.28
N LEU A 130 1.94 -15.23 14.57
CA LEU A 130 0.55 -15.19 15.01
C LEU A 130 0.00 -13.76 14.97
N SER A 131 0.74 -12.79 15.52
CA SER A 131 0.35 -11.38 15.49
C SER A 131 0.21 -10.87 14.06
N ASP A 132 1.18 -11.20 13.21
CA ASP A 132 1.18 -10.85 11.79
C ASP A 132 0.02 -11.51 11.04
N GLY A 133 -0.21 -12.79 11.31
CA GLY A 133 -1.25 -13.57 10.66
C GLY A 133 -2.66 -13.13 11.06
N VAL A 134 -2.90 -12.84 12.34
CA VAL A 134 -4.18 -12.29 12.82
C VAL A 134 -4.45 -10.93 12.18
N THR A 135 -3.44 -10.05 12.12
CA THR A 135 -3.56 -8.76 11.45
C THR A 135 -3.95 -8.92 9.98
N GLU A 136 -3.24 -9.79 9.24
CA GLU A 136 -3.52 -10.06 7.83
C GLU A 136 -4.91 -10.65 7.62
N SER A 137 -5.32 -11.57 8.47
CA SER A 137 -6.66 -12.16 8.40
C SER A 137 -7.78 -11.15 8.67
N LEU A 138 -7.57 -10.22 9.60
CA LEU A 138 -8.52 -9.10 9.84
C LEU A 138 -8.58 -8.15 8.63
N ILE A 139 -7.45 -7.80 8.04
CA ILE A 139 -7.39 -7.03 6.79
C ILE A 139 -8.21 -7.74 5.70
N ASN A 140 -7.97 -9.04 5.48
CA ASN A 140 -8.66 -9.81 4.46
C ASN A 140 -10.17 -9.95 4.73
N SER A 141 -10.56 -10.10 5.99
CA SER A 141 -12.00 -10.18 6.36
C SER A 141 -12.71 -8.85 6.14
N LEU A 142 -12.11 -7.74 6.58
CA LEU A 142 -12.67 -6.40 6.43
C LEU A 142 -12.67 -5.92 4.98
N SER A 143 -11.69 -6.33 4.16
CA SER A 143 -11.58 -5.94 2.74
C SER A 143 -12.72 -6.45 1.87
N LYS A 144 -13.46 -7.46 2.32
CA LYS A 144 -14.65 -8.00 1.66
C LYS A 144 -15.88 -7.09 1.78
N VAL A 145 -15.81 -6.05 2.64
CA VAL A 145 -16.88 -5.06 2.82
C VAL A 145 -16.76 -3.99 1.74
N PRO A 146 -17.67 -3.89 0.78
CA PRO A 146 -17.53 -2.96 -0.35
C PRO A 146 -17.55 -1.48 0.05
N THR A 147 -18.20 -1.15 1.17
CA THR A 147 -18.42 0.22 1.65
C THR A 147 -17.24 0.78 2.45
N VAL A 148 -16.24 -0.04 2.77
CA VAL A 148 -15.08 0.33 3.60
C VAL A 148 -13.79 0.05 2.82
N SER A 149 -13.01 1.09 2.54
CA SER A 149 -11.66 0.96 1.98
C SER A 149 -10.70 0.50 3.07
N VAL A 150 -10.15 -0.69 2.93
CA VAL A 150 -9.19 -1.27 3.89
C VAL A 150 -7.79 -1.21 3.28
N LYS A 151 -6.84 -0.60 4.00
CA LYS A 151 -5.47 -0.52 3.52
C LYS A 151 -4.78 -1.88 3.53
N ALA A 152 -4.02 -2.13 2.48
CA ALA A 152 -3.33 -3.41 2.28
C ALA A 152 -2.25 -3.64 3.34
N ARG A 153 -1.96 -4.92 3.58
CA ARG A 153 -0.94 -5.36 4.53
C ARG A 153 0.43 -4.70 4.31
N SER A 154 0.89 -4.62 3.07
CA SER A 154 2.20 -4.05 2.72
C SER A 154 2.37 -2.61 3.21
N SER A 155 1.34 -1.77 3.10
CA SER A 155 1.38 -0.41 3.62
C SER A 155 1.41 -0.36 5.15
N VAL A 156 0.52 -1.08 5.83
CA VAL A 156 0.47 -1.00 7.29
C VAL A 156 1.66 -1.66 7.98
N PHE A 157 2.26 -2.68 7.37
CA PHE A 157 3.44 -3.35 7.93
C PHE A 157 4.75 -2.53 7.82
N THR A 158 4.77 -1.42 7.08
CA THR A 158 5.87 -0.46 7.13
C THR A 158 6.01 0.21 8.50
N TYR A 159 4.94 0.17 9.31
CA TYR A 159 4.93 0.70 10.69
C TYR A 159 5.24 -0.35 11.75
N LYS A 160 5.46 -1.62 11.37
CA LYS A 160 5.76 -2.67 12.36
C LYS A 160 7.00 -2.32 13.18
N GLY A 161 6.85 -2.30 14.52
CA GLY A 161 7.92 -1.95 15.44
C GLY A 161 8.25 -0.46 15.54
N LYS A 162 7.45 0.42 14.92
CA LYS A 162 7.60 1.88 15.03
C LYS A 162 6.53 2.46 15.94
N GLU A 163 6.87 3.48 16.71
CA GLU A 163 5.91 4.27 17.46
C GLU A 163 5.34 5.34 16.53
N VAL A 164 4.05 5.25 16.23
CA VAL A 164 3.34 6.19 15.36
C VAL A 164 1.99 6.56 15.96
N THR A 165 1.56 7.81 15.74
CA THR A 165 0.24 8.25 16.17
C THR A 165 -0.83 7.88 15.14
N PRO A 166 -2.10 7.68 15.57
CA PRO A 166 -3.20 7.47 14.63
C PRO A 166 -3.34 8.58 13.59
N GLN A 167 -3.04 9.84 13.96
CA GLN A 167 -3.07 10.98 13.05
C GLN A 167 -2.00 10.89 11.97
N GLN A 168 -0.79 10.45 12.32
CA GLN A 168 0.27 10.25 11.33
C GLN A 168 -0.10 9.13 10.36
N VAL A 169 -0.58 7.99 10.86
CA VAL A 169 -1.08 6.89 10.00
C VAL A 169 -2.22 7.37 9.09
N ALA A 170 -3.15 8.19 9.63
CA ALA A 170 -4.24 8.76 8.86
C ALA A 170 -3.78 9.66 7.72
N HIS A 171 -2.78 10.51 8.00
CA HIS A 171 -2.18 11.39 7.00
C HIS A 171 -1.50 10.57 5.89
N ASP A 172 -0.63 9.63 6.27
CA ASP A 172 0.21 8.87 5.34
C ASP A 172 -0.60 7.89 4.48
N LEU A 173 -1.63 7.26 5.08
CA LEU A 173 -2.47 6.25 4.42
C LEU A 173 -3.81 6.79 3.94
N SER A 174 -4.14 8.06 4.21
CA SER A 174 -5.43 8.67 3.89
C SER A 174 -6.62 7.85 4.42
N VAL A 175 -6.62 7.52 5.71
CA VAL A 175 -7.68 6.77 6.38
C VAL A 175 -8.39 7.60 7.45
N GLN A 176 -9.64 7.22 7.72
CA GLN A 176 -10.50 7.86 8.72
C GLN A 176 -10.45 7.17 10.09
N ALA A 177 -10.09 5.88 10.11
CA ALA A 177 -9.94 5.13 11.35
C ALA A 177 -8.69 4.25 11.33
N VAL A 178 -8.18 3.97 12.52
CA VAL A 178 -7.06 3.07 12.76
C VAL A 178 -7.47 2.02 13.76
N LEU A 179 -7.27 0.75 13.43
CA LEU A 179 -7.45 -0.38 14.32
C LEU A 179 -6.08 -0.81 14.86
N ASN A 180 -5.89 -0.67 16.15
CA ASN A 180 -4.72 -1.15 16.86
C ASN A 180 -5.03 -2.46 17.59
N GLY A 181 -4.02 -3.30 17.79
CA GLY A 181 -4.17 -4.52 18.55
C GLY A 181 -2.90 -4.96 19.27
N ARG A 182 -3.09 -5.65 20.39
CA ARG A 182 -2.02 -6.29 21.15
C ARG A 182 -2.41 -7.73 21.49
N ILE A 183 -1.48 -8.65 21.30
CA ILE A 183 -1.67 -10.08 21.57
C ILE A 183 -0.70 -10.52 22.65
N VAL A 184 -1.22 -11.23 23.66
CA VAL A 184 -0.44 -11.90 24.70
C VAL A 184 -0.86 -13.36 24.75
N ARG A 185 0.08 -14.27 24.65
CA ARG A 185 -0.15 -15.70 24.89
C ARG A 185 0.28 -16.07 26.30
N LEU A 186 -0.62 -16.66 27.05
CA LEU A 186 -0.41 -17.12 28.44
C LEU A 186 -0.73 -18.61 28.50
N GLY A 187 0.25 -19.44 28.18
CA GLY A 187 0.05 -20.90 28.11
C GLY A 187 -0.96 -21.29 27.03
N ASP A 188 -2.11 -21.84 27.43
CA ASP A 188 -3.22 -22.23 26.54
C ASP A 188 -4.24 -21.11 26.30
N GLN A 189 -4.02 -19.95 26.89
CA GLN A 189 -4.90 -18.79 26.69
C GLN A 189 -4.24 -17.73 25.79
N ILE A 190 -5.09 -17.03 25.06
CA ILE A 190 -4.75 -15.84 24.31
C ILE A 190 -5.55 -14.66 24.82
N GLN A 191 -4.88 -13.58 25.09
CA GLN A 191 -5.48 -12.30 25.42
C GLN A 191 -5.24 -11.34 24.27
N MET A 192 -6.30 -10.70 23.78
CA MET A 192 -6.25 -9.69 22.73
C MET A 192 -6.91 -8.40 23.21
N ASN A 193 -6.18 -7.31 23.15
CA ASN A 193 -6.73 -5.98 23.34
C ASN A 193 -6.81 -5.32 21.96
N VAL A 194 -7.98 -4.86 21.58
CA VAL A 194 -8.25 -4.27 20.27
C VAL A 194 -8.94 -2.93 20.46
N GLU A 195 -8.50 -1.92 19.77
CA GLU A 195 -9.09 -0.58 19.80
C GLU A 195 -9.24 0.01 18.40
N LEU A 196 -10.39 0.63 18.15
CA LEU A 196 -10.69 1.39 16.96
C LEU A 196 -10.66 2.88 17.32
N VAL A 197 -9.81 3.64 16.64
CA VAL A 197 -9.58 5.06 16.91
C VAL A 197 -9.99 5.89 15.71
N ASP A 198 -10.74 6.97 15.93
CA ASP A 198 -10.96 8.01 14.92
C ASP A 198 -9.64 8.73 14.65
N ALA A 199 -9.16 8.61 13.42
CA ALA A 199 -7.82 9.07 13.07
C ALA A 199 -7.70 10.61 13.03
N GLY A 200 -8.82 11.33 12.86
CA GLY A 200 -8.84 12.80 12.86
C GLY A 200 -8.78 13.39 14.26
N SER A 201 -9.59 12.86 15.17
CA SER A 201 -9.68 13.36 16.55
C SER A 201 -8.74 12.65 17.53
N GLY A 202 -8.27 11.46 17.19
CA GLY A 202 -7.53 10.59 18.11
C GLY A 202 -8.39 9.93 19.21
N ASN A 203 -9.71 10.09 19.14
CA ASN A 203 -10.61 9.53 20.15
C ASN A 203 -10.89 8.05 19.84
N GLN A 204 -10.93 7.25 20.90
CA GLN A 204 -11.37 5.86 20.79
C GLN A 204 -12.86 5.82 20.44
N ILE A 205 -13.19 5.10 19.35
CA ILE A 205 -14.54 4.82 18.89
C ILE A 205 -15.09 3.60 19.61
N TRP A 206 -14.24 2.58 19.70
CA TRP A 206 -14.56 1.30 20.29
C TRP A 206 -13.27 0.62 20.78
N GLY A 207 -13.39 -0.22 21.78
CA GLY A 207 -12.29 -1.04 22.27
C GLY A 207 -12.76 -2.13 23.21
N GLU A 208 -12.18 -3.31 23.05
CA GLU A 208 -12.53 -4.51 23.81
C GLU A 208 -11.28 -5.32 24.18
N GLN A 209 -11.39 -6.03 25.28
CA GLN A 209 -10.40 -7.00 25.73
C GLN A 209 -11.01 -8.39 25.72
N TYR A 210 -10.39 -9.28 24.96
CA TYR A 210 -10.81 -10.67 24.86
C TYR A 210 -9.81 -11.56 25.59
N THR A 211 -10.33 -12.55 26.32
CA THR A 211 -9.54 -13.66 26.86
C THR A 211 -10.22 -14.95 26.44
N ARG A 212 -9.56 -15.75 25.66
CA ARG A 212 -10.09 -17.00 25.08
C ARG A 212 -9.04 -18.10 25.16
N LYS A 213 -9.47 -19.37 24.99
CA LYS A 213 -8.52 -20.43 24.74
C LYS A 213 -7.86 -20.25 23.37
N PHE A 214 -6.65 -20.70 23.26
CA PHE A 214 -5.91 -20.63 21.99
C PHE A 214 -6.60 -21.43 20.86
N SER A 215 -7.34 -22.49 21.21
CA SER A 215 -8.20 -23.23 20.28
C SER A 215 -9.30 -22.39 19.63
N ASP A 216 -9.72 -21.32 20.28
CA ASP A 216 -10.87 -20.51 19.86
C ASP A 216 -10.44 -19.26 19.05
N LEU A 217 -9.16 -19.19 18.66
CA LEU A 217 -8.55 -18.05 17.96
C LEU A 217 -9.30 -17.67 16.69
N LEU A 218 -9.70 -18.65 15.87
CA LEU A 218 -10.45 -18.42 14.62
C LEU A 218 -11.81 -17.77 14.90
N GLN A 219 -12.52 -18.28 15.92
CA GLN A 219 -13.82 -17.73 16.31
C GLN A 219 -13.67 -16.30 16.82
N LEU A 220 -12.67 -16.06 17.67
CA LEU A 220 -12.34 -14.74 18.21
C LEU A 220 -12.06 -13.74 17.08
N GLN A 221 -11.31 -14.13 16.07
CA GLN A 221 -10.98 -13.28 14.94
C GLN A 221 -12.22 -12.88 14.13
N SER A 222 -13.13 -13.83 13.90
CA SER A 222 -14.41 -13.57 13.23
C SER A 222 -15.32 -12.66 14.06
N GLU A 223 -15.29 -12.81 15.38
CA GLU A 223 -15.99 -11.94 16.34
C GLU A 223 -15.47 -10.50 16.23
N ILE A 224 -14.15 -10.30 16.32
CA ILE A 224 -13.50 -8.98 16.18
C ILE A 224 -13.83 -8.33 14.82
N ALA A 225 -13.73 -9.07 13.73
CA ALA A 225 -14.01 -8.53 12.40
C ALA A 225 -15.45 -8.02 12.25
N ARG A 226 -16.44 -8.74 12.81
CA ARG A 226 -17.85 -8.30 12.84
C ARG A 226 -18.04 -7.07 13.71
N GLU A 227 -17.46 -7.04 14.91
CA GLU A 227 -17.61 -5.90 15.84
C GLU A 227 -16.95 -4.64 15.27
N VAL A 228 -15.76 -4.74 14.69
CA VAL A 228 -15.11 -3.62 14.00
C VAL A 228 -15.99 -3.11 12.87
N SER A 229 -16.52 -3.99 12.02
CA SER A 229 -17.39 -3.62 10.90
C SER A 229 -18.67 -2.91 11.38
N ALA A 230 -19.29 -3.39 12.46
CA ALA A 230 -20.46 -2.76 13.06
C ALA A 230 -20.14 -1.36 13.61
N ASN A 231 -18.97 -1.16 14.22
CA ASN A 231 -18.54 0.12 14.78
C ASN A 231 -18.09 1.14 13.72
N LEU A 232 -17.72 0.68 12.51
CA LEU A 232 -17.48 1.55 11.36
C LEU A 232 -18.79 2.14 10.80
N LYS A 233 -19.95 1.71 11.33
CA LYS A 233 -21.29 2.13 10.90
C LYS A 233 -21.54 1.89 9.41
N SER A 234 -20.88 0.89 8.85
CA SER A 234 -21.17 0.43 7.51
C SER A 234 -22.54 -0.25 7.48
N THR A 235 -23.34 0.04 6.46
CA THR A 235 -24.58 -0.70 6.23
C THR A 235 -24.22 -2.07 5.66
N LEU A 236 -24.02 -3.04 6.56
CA LEU A 236 -23.73 -4.41 6.18
C LEU A 236 -25.01 -5.13 5.76
N THR A 237 -24.97 -5.82 4.65
CA THR A 237 -26.00 -6.79 4.27
C THR A 237 -25.84 -8.09 5.06
N GLY A 238 -26.86 -8.96 5.06
CA GLY A 238 -26.72 -10.30 5.64
C GLY A 238 -25.56 -11.09 5.00
N GLU A 239 -25.41 -10.95 3.69
CA GLU A 239 -24.34 -11.60 2.92
C GLU A 239 -22.93 -11.06 3.30
N ASP A 240 -22.79 -9.75 3.53
CA ASP A 240 -21.54 -9.17 4.00
C ASP A 240 -21.14 -9.72 5.38
N ASN A 241 -22.10 -9.85 6.29
CA ASN A 241 -21.88 -10.43 7.61
C ASN A 241 -21.43 -11.91 7.55
N GLU A 242 -21.98 -12.69 6.63
CA GLU A 242 -21.54 -14.06 6.40
C GLU A 242 -20.12 -14.11 5.84
N ARG A 243 -19.79 -13.26 4.87
CA ARG A 243 -18.44 -13.19 4.27
C ARG A 243 -17.37 -12.78 5.27
N ILE A 244 -17.65 -11.77 6.12
CA ILE A 244 -16.71 -11.28 7.15
C ILE A 244 -16.45 -12.37 8.19
N GLY A 245 -17.49 -13.07 8.62
CA GLY A 245 -17.42 -14.07 9.69
C GLY A 245 -17.09 -15.47 9.22
N LYS A 246 -16.75 -15.70 7.96
CA LYS A 246 -16.51 -17.03 7.41
C LYS A 246 -15.22 -17.64 7.99
N ASN A 247 -15.37 -18.77 8.68
CA ASN A 247 -14.26 -19.61 9.12
C ASN A 247 -14.00 -20.68 8.06
N TYR A 248 -12.77 -20.74 7.57
CA TYR A 248 -12.38 -21.65 6.47
C TYR A 248 -11.89 -23.01 6.95
N THR A 249 -11.67 -23.17 8.25
CA THR A 249 -11.31 -24.43 8.90
C THR A 249 -11.82 -24.44 10.33
N ALA A 250 -12.14 -25.60 10.88
CA ALA A 250 -12.35 -25.79 12.31
C ALA A 250 -11.08 -26.31 13.01
N ASN A 251 -10.05 -26.65 12.26
CA ASN A 251 -8.80 -27.21 12.76
C ASN A 251 -7.81 -26.09 13.11
N THR A 252 -7.67 -25.79 14.42
CA THR A 252 -6.78 -24.75 14.92
C THR A 252 -5.31 -25.01 14.57
N GLU A 253 -4.86 -26.27 14.51
CA GLU A 253 -3.48 -26.61 14.14
C GLU A 253 -3.26 -26.29 12.65
N ALA A 254 -4.18 -26.66 11.76
CA ALA A 254 -4.13 -26.32 10.35
C ALA A 254 -4.07 -24.79 10.14
N TYR A 255 -4.87 -24.05 10.90
CA TYR A 255 -4.86 -22.58 10.85
C TYR A 255 -3.51 -21.99 11.25
N GLN A 256 -2.92 -22.45 12.35
CA GLN A 256 -1.60 -21.97 12.81
C GLN A 256 -0.51 -22.24 11.76
N ILE A 257 -0.54 -23.41 11.15
CA ILE A 257 0.40 -23.80 10.09
C ILE A 257 0.19 -22.90 8.86
N TYR A 258 -1.06 -22.62 8.48
CA TYR A 258 -1.40 -21.69 7.42
C TYR A 258 -0.85 -20.28 7.69
N LEU A 259 -0.99 -19.74 8.92
CA LEU A 259 -0.43 -18.43 9.29
C LEU A 259 1.09 -18.40 9.15
N ARG A 260 1.79 -19.49 9.47
CA ARG A 260 3.23 -19.60 9.19
C ARG A 260 3.51 -19.59 7.69
N GLY A 261 2.71 -20.27 6.90
CA GLY A 261 2.78 -20.21 5.43
C GLY A 261 2.67 -18.76 4.93
N ARG A 262 1.68 -18.01 5.39
CA ARG A 262 1.49 -16.58 5.07
C ARG A 262 2.67 -15.71 5.51
N TYR A 263 3.15 -15.93 6.71
CA TYR A 263 4.32 -15.20 7.23
C TYR A 263 5.55 -15.36 6.33
N TYR A 264 5.87 -16.59 5.89
CA TYR A 264 6.98 -16.85 4.98
C TYR A 264 6.70 -16.30 3.58
N TRP A 265 5.50 -16.47 3.05
CA TRP A 265 5.11 -15.93 1.74
C TRP A 265 5.31 -14.42 1.64
N ASN A 266 5.02 -13.68 2.71
CA ASN A 266 5.17 -12.23 2.77
C ASN A 266 6.62 -11.73 2.81
N LYS A 267 7.58 -12.57 3.14
CA LYS A 267 9.01 -12.19 3.14
C LYS A 267 9.61 -12.04 1.74
N ARG A 268 8.98 -12.62 0.73
CA ARG A 268 9.37 -12.49 -0.69
C ARG A 268 10.83 -12.83 -0.99
N LYS A 269 11.41 -13.82 -0.30
CA LYS A 269 12.74 -14.36 -0.59
C LYS A 269 12.61 -15.77 -1.16
N PRO A 270 13.54 -16.24 -2.03
CA PRO A 270 13.45 -17.57 -2.66
C PRO A 270 13.17 -18.71 -1.67
N ASP A 271 14.01 -18.82 -0.62
CA ASP A 271 13.87 -19.88 0.39
C ASP A 271 12.58 -19.73 1.22
N ASP A 272 12.14 -18.49 1.46
CA ASP A 272 10.93 -18.23 2.22
C ASP A 272 9.68 -18.59 1.41
N ILE A 273 9.64 -18.35 0.09
CA ILE A 273 8.53 -18.80 -0.78
C ILE A 273 8.46 -20.34 -0.82
N LYS A 274 9.60 -21.03 -0.89
CA LYS A 274 9.63 -22.48 -0.81
C LYS A 274 9.06 -22.99 0.52
N LYS A 275 9.51 -22.41 1.64
CA LYS A 275 8.96 -22.75 2.97
C LYS A 275 7.47 -22.46 3.09
N SER A 276 6.98 -21.40 2.45
CA SER A 276 5.55 -21.09 2.47
C SER A 276 4.72 -22.20 1.82
N ALA A 277 5.16 -22.71 0.66
CA ALA A 277 4.51 -23.85 0.00
C ALA A 277 4.50 -25.11 0.89
N GLU A 278 5.61 -25.39 1.59
CA GLU A 278 5.71 -26.51 2.52
C GLU A 278 4.71 -26.35 3.69
N TYR A 279 4.57 -25.16 4.27
CA TYR A 279 3.62 -24.91 5.34
C TYR A 279 2.16 -24.98 4.85
N PHE A 280 1.85 -24.46 3.66
CA PHE A 280 0.50 -24.59 3.11
C PHE A 280 0.14 -26.06 2.86
N GLN A 281 1.07 -26.87 2.35
CA GLN A 281 0.87 -28.31 2.20
C GLN A 281 0.62 -28.98 3.56
N GLN A 282 1.41 -28.67 4.59
CA GLN A 282 1.19 -29.20 5.94
C GLN A 282 -0.18 -28.80 6.50
N ALA A 283 -0.65 -27.57 6.21
CA ALA A 283 -1.99 -27.14 6.63
C ALA A 283 -3.08 -27.97 5.93
N ILE A 284 -2.92 -28.29 4.65
CA ILE A 284 -3.80 -29.18 3.87
C ILE A 284 -3.78 -30.60 4.43
N ASP A 285 -2.60 -31.11 4.80
CA ASP A 285 -2.48 -32.44 5.39
C ASP A 285 -3.21 -32.57 6.74
N LYS A 286 -3.33 -31.44 7.48
CA LYS A 286 -4.08 -31.35 8.74
C LYS A 286 -5.59 -31.14 8.53
N ASP A 287 -5.97 -30.43 7.47
CA ASP A 287 -7.36 -30.23 7.08
C ASP A 287 -7.47 -30.20 5.54
N PRO A 288 -7.81 -31.33 4.91
CA PRO A 288 -7.98 -31.44 3.46
C PRO A 288 -9.12 -30.57 2.87
N ASN A 289 -9.97 -29.99 3.71
CA ASN A 289 -11.04 -29.08 3.27
C ASN A 289 -10.69 -27.58 3.47
N TYR A 290 -9.45 -27.27 3.79
CA TYR A 290 -9.03 -25.90 4.07
C TYR A 290 -8.74 -25.10 2.77
N ALA A 291 -9.76 -24.47 2.19
CA ALA A 291 -9.69 -23.75 0.91
C ALA A 291 -8.58 -22.68 0.88
N LEU A 292 -8.41 -21.88 1.95
CA LEU A 292 -7.35 -20.85 2.01
C LEU A 292 -5.94 -21.44 1.93
N ALA A 293 -5.72 -22.64 2.46
CA ALA A 293 -4.41 -23.27 2.39
C ALA A 293 -4.08 -23.72 0.95
N TYR A 294 -5.07 -24.22 0.21
CA TYR A 294 -4.93 -24.50 -1.22
C TYR A 294 -4.67 -23.23 -2.04
N SER A 295 -5.40 -22.15 -1.76
CA SER A 295 -5.14 -20.85 -2.42
C SER A 295 -3.74 -20.32 -2.15
N GLY A 296 -3.28 -20.35 -0.89
CA GLY A 296 -1.92 -19.97 -0.52
C GLY A 296 -0.86 -20.84 -1.20
N LEU A 297 -1.10 -22.14 -1.34
CA LEU A 297 -0.23 -23.06 -2.05
C LEU A 297 -0.15 -22.74 -3.55
N ALA A 298 -1.28 -22.39 -4.18
CA ALA A 298 -1.33 -21.96 -5.57
C ALA A 298 -0.51 -20.67 -5.78
N GLU A 299 -0.72 -19.67 -4.92
CA GLU A 299 0.06 -18.41 -4.96
C GLU A 299 1.57 -18.67 -4.80
N ALA A 300 1.97 -19.56 -3.90
CA ALA A 300 3.36 -19.91 -3.70
C ALA A 300 3.97 -20.56 -4.97
N TYR A 301 3.25 -21.51 -5.59
CA TYR A 301 3.70 -22.16 -6.82
C TYR A 301 3.77 -21.21 -8.03
N ILE A 302 2.91 -20.20 -8.13
CA ILE A 302 2.99 -19.15 -9.17
C ILE A 302 4.27 -18.32 -9.02
N LEU A 303 4.71 -18.06 -7.79
CA LEU A 303 5.88 -17.24 -7.53
C LEU A 303 7.21 -18.02 -7.66
N LEU A 304 7.22 -19.31 -7.38
CA LEU A 304 8.45 -20.11 -7.36
C LEU A 304 9.29 -20.00 -8.64
N PRO A 305 8.74 -20.07 -9.86
CA PRO A 305 9.52 -19.90 -11.09
C PRO A 305 10.23 -18.54 -11.19
N GLN A 306 9.65 -17.51 -10.62
CA GLN A 306 10.21 -16.15 -10.66
C GLN A 306 11.37 -15.96 -9.68
N TYR A 307 11.39 -16.71 -8.58
CA TYR A 307 12.38 -16.60 -7.51
C TYR A 307 13.45 -17.69 -7.53
N LEU A 308 13.06 -18.91 -7.89
CA LEU A 308 13.97 -20.02 -8.09
C LEU A 308 14.02 -20.25 -9.59
N SER A 309 15.16 -20.44 -10.15
CA SER A 309 15.34 -20.79 -11.57
C SER A 309 14.60 -22.08 -11.96
N GLY A 310 13.35 -22.17 -11.54
CA GLY A 310 12.48 -23.32 -11.71
C GLY A 310 11.82 -23.32 -13.09
N ASN A 311 11.57 -24.52 -13.59
CA ASN A 311 10.80 -24.72 -14.81
C ASN A 311 9.33 -24.36 -14.54
N SER A 312 8.80 -23.35 -15.19
CA SER A 312 7.39 -22.96 -15.13
C SER A 312 6.47 -24.15 -15.36
N ASN A 313 6.81 -25.03 -16.32
CA ASN A 313 6.08 -26.26 -16.61
C ASN A 313 6.00 -27.27 -15.44
N GLU A 314 6.86 -27.13 -14.44
CA GLU A 314 6.78 -27.95 -13.21
C GLU A 314 5.78 -27.37 -12.20
N TYR A 315 5.77 -26.04 -12.02
CA TYR A 315 5.02 -25.42 -10.92
C TYR A 315 3.62 -25.00 -11.30
N TYR A 316 3.38 -24.52 -12.54
CA TYR A 316 2.03 -24.07 -12.95
C TYR A 316 0.97 -25.18 -12.93
N PRO A 317 1.23 -26.45 -13.34
CA PRO A 317 0.25 -27.53 -13.16
C PRO A 317 -0.11 -27.79 -11.68
N LYS A 318 0.87 -27.68 -10.77
CA LYS A 318 0.64 -27.81 -9.33
C LYS A 318 -0.17 -26.63 -8.78
N ALA A 319 0.16 -25.40 -9.24
CA ALA A 319 -0.59 -24.20 -8.89
C ALA A 319 -2.06 -24.30 -9.33
N ARG A 320 -2.30 -24.78 -10.56
CA ARG A 320 -3.64 -24.98 -11.10
C ARG A 320 -4.45 -25.96 -10.26
N ALA A 321 -3.91 -27.14 -10.00
CA ALA A 321 -4.60 -28.14 -9.20
C ALA A 321 -4.98 -27.61 -7.81
N ALA A 322 -4.10 -26.81 -7.19
CA ALA A 322 -4.36 -26.18 -5.92
C ALA A 322 -5.44 -25.07 -6.03
N ALA A 323 -5.37 -24.18 -7.04
CA ALA A 323 -6.36 -23.11 -7.23
C ALA A 323 -7.76 -23.68 -7.54
N GLU A 324 -7.86 -24.67 -8.44
CA GLU A 324 -9.12 -25.33 -8.77
C GLU A 324 -9.70 -26.05 -7.54
N LYS A 325 -8.87 -26.69 -6.72
CA LYS A 325 -9.33 -27.32 -5.47
C LYS A 325 -9.79 -26.29 -4.46
N ALA A 326 -9.13 -25.13 -4.36
CA ALA A 326 -9.59 -24.05 -3.51
C ALA A 326 -10.97 -23.52 -3.93
N ILE A 327 -11.21 -23.36 -5.24
CA ILE A 327 -12.52 -22.93 -5.81
C ILE A 327 -13.59 -24.00 -5.63
N GLU A 328 -13.25 -25.29 -5.80
CA GLU A 328 -14.17 -26.41 -5.52
C GLU A 328 -14.68 -26.38 -4.07
N LEU A 329 -13.76 -26.12 -3.11
CA LEU A 329 -14.08 -26.04 -1.69
C LEU A 329 -14.80 -24.75 -1.32
N ASP A 330 -14.44 -23.63 -1.95
CA ASP A 330 -15.06 -22.32 -1.75
C ASP A 330 -15.06 -21.47 -3.02
N PRO A 331 -16.15 -21.46 -3.79
CA PRO A 331 -16.27 -20.66 -5.02
C PRO A 331 -16.36 -19.13 -4.76
N THR A 332 -16.35 -18.71 -3.50
CA THR A 332 -16.36 -17.28 -3.11
C THR A 332 -14.99 -16.78 -2.66
N LEU A 333 -13.94 -17.55 -2.84
CA LEU A 333 -12.59 -17.21 -2.42
C LEU A 333 -11.86 -16.39 -3.50
N ALA A 334 -11.81 -15.07 -3.34
CA ALA A 334 -11.22 -14.15 -4.30
C ALA A 334 -9.75 -14.47 -4.63
N GLU A 335 -8.98 -14.87 -3.64
CA GLU A 335 -7.57 -15.21 -3.78
C GLU A 335 -7.36 -16.42 -4.71
N ALA A 336 -8.27 -17.42 -4.67
CA ALA A 336 -8.20 -18.59 -5.54
C ALA A 336 -8.52 -18.24 -7.00
N HIS A 337 -9.54 -17.41 -7.24
CA HIS A 337 -9.85 -16.87 -8.57
C HIS A 337 -8.71 -16.03 -9.13
N ASN A 338 -8.08 -15.19 -8.29
CA ASN A 338 -6.90 -14.42 -8.70
C ASN A 338 -5.74 -15.32 -9.12
N ALA A 339 -5.46 -16.37 -8.37
CA ALA A 339 -4.42 -17.34 -8.70
C ALA A 339 -4.74 -18.07 -10.01
N LEU A 340 -5.99 -18.51 -10.21
CA LEU A 340 -6.40 -19.18 -11.44
C LEU A 340 -6.30 -18.23 -12.65
N GLY A 341 -6.72 -16.97 -12.51
CA GLY A 341 -6.57 -15.94 -13.55
C GLY A 341 -5.11 -15.77 -13.98
N ALA A 342 -4.18 -15.70 -13.01
CA ALA A 342 -2.75 -15.60 -13.30
C ALA A 342 -2.20 -16.84 -14.03
N ILE A 343 -2.64 -18.04 -13.66
CA ILE A 343 -2.23 -19.30 -14.32
C ILE A 343 -2.74 -19.34 -15.76
N LEU A 344 -4.04 -19.07 -15.94
CA LEU A 344 -4.70 -19.06 -17.25
C LEU A 344 -4.05 -18.06 -18.21
N SER A 345 -3.63 -16.87 -17.70
CA SER A 345 -3.00 -15.85 -18.52
C SER A 345 -1.52 -16.14 -18.81
N ASN A 346 -0.74 -16.43 -17.78
CA ASN A 346 0.72 -16.47 -17.90
C ASN A 346 1.22 -17.75 -18.55
N HIS A 347 0.56 -18.87 -18.27
CA HIS A 347 1.03 -20.20 -18.69
C HIS A 347 0.15 -20.85 -19.77
N ASP A 348 -1.18 -20.80 -19.61
CA ASP A 348 -2.08 -21.53 -20.52
C ASP A 348 -2.49 -20.72 -21.74
N TRP A 349 -2.25 -19.41 -21.75
CA TRP A 349 -2.65 -18.44 -22.78
C TRP A 349 -4.15 -18.44 -23.07
N LYS A 350 -4.96 -18.68 -22.01
CA LYS A 350 -6.42 -18.68 -22.05
C LYS A 350 -6.98 -17.32 -21.59
N PHE A 351 -6.73 -16.28 -22.39
CA PHE A 351 -6.91 -14.88 -21.97
C PHE A 351 -8.35 -14.51 -21.65
N ALA A 352 -9.34 -15.05 -22.37
CA ALA A 352 -10.75 -14.77 -22.07
C ALA A 352 -11.20 -15.38 -20.72
N GLU A 353 -10.77 -16.60 -20.45
CA GLU A 353 -11.02 -17.27 -19.16
C GLU A 353 -10.28 -16.54 -18.03
N ALA A 354 -9.03 -16.13 -18.26
CA ALA A 354 -8.23 -15.36 -17.29
C ALA A 354 -8.90 -14.05 -16.90
N GLU A 355 -9.41 -13.29 -17.89
CA GLU A 355 -10.10 -12.02 -17.61
C GLU A 355 -11.38 -12.24 -16.79
N ALA A 356 -12.12 -13.31 -17.05
CA ALA A 356 -13.31 -13.68 -16.27
C ALA A 356 -12.93 -13.94 -14.80
N GLU A 357 -11.85 -14.68 -14.55
CA GLU A 357 -11.36 -14.98 -13.20
C GLU A 357 -10.87 -13.73 -12.46
N PHE A 358 -10.14 -12.82 -13.13
CA PHE A 358 -9.74 -11.55 -12.54
C PHE A 358 -10.94 -10.65 -12.21
N LYS A 359 -11.94 -10.56 -13.09
CA LYS A 359 -13.18 -9.83 -12.79
C LYS A 359 -13.91 -10.44 -11.60
N ARG A 360 -14.00 -11.79 -11.56
CA ARG A 360 -14.60 -12.50 -10.43
C ARG A 360 -13.88 -12.23 -9.12
N THR A 361 -12.56 -12.12 -9.14
CA THR A 361 -11.74 -11.72 -7.99
C THR A 361 -12.20 -10.36 -7.43
N LEU A 362 -12.36 -9.37 -8.30
CA LEU A 362 -12.72 -8.00 -7.88
C LEU A 362 -14.19 -7.87 -7.48
N GLU A 363 -15.09 -8.71 -8.00
CA GLU A 363 -16.47 -8.82 -7.53
C GLU A 363 -16.54 -9.38 -6.09
N LEU A 364 -15.74 -10.41 -5.82
CA LEU A 364 -15.69 -11.07 -4.52
C LEU A 364 -14.98 -10.24 -3.45
N ASN A 365 -13.91 -9.53 -3.83
CA ASN A 365 -13.17 -8.64 -2.93
C ASN A 365 -12.73 -7.36 -3.65
N PRO A 366 -13.56 -6.28 -3.62
CA PRO A 366 -13.25 -5.02 -4.29
C PRO A 366 -12.01 -4.30 -3.76
N ASN A 367 -11.61 -4.59 -2.51
CA ASN A 367 -10.46 -3.97 -1.84
C ASN A 367 -9.19 -4.86 -1.88
N TYR A 368 -9.16 -5.87 -2.74
CA TYR A 368 -8.00 -6.73 -2.88
C TYR A 368 -6.91 -6.08 -3.76
N ALA A 369 -5.98 -5.36 -3.14
CA ALA A 369 -4.92 -4.62 -3.83
C ALA A 369 -4.08 -5.51 -4.77
N THR A 370 -3.68 -6.71 -4.33
CA THR A 370 -2.94 -7.69 -5.14
C THR A 370 -3.76 -8.16 -6.34
N GLY A 371 -5.06 -8.40 -6.17
CA GLY A 371 -5.96 -8.78 -7.26
C GLY A 371 -6.05 -7.70 -8.33
N ARG A 372 -6.17 -6.42 -7.92
CA ARG A 372 -6.14 -5.27 -8.83
C ARG A 372 -4.81 -5.12 -9.55
N GLN A 373 -3.70 -5.28 -8.83
CA GLN A 373 -2.35 -5.26 -9.42
C GLN A 373 -2.22 -6.33 -10.51
N TRP A 374 -2.57 -7.59 -10.23
CA TRP A 374 -2.42 -8.67 -11.20
C TRP A 374 -3.36 -8.51 -12.39
N TYR A 375 -4.58 -8.03 -12.16
CA TYR A 375 -5.50 -7.70 -13.26
C TYR A 375 -4.97 -6.54 -14.13
N ALA A 376 -4.37 -5.51 -13.53
CA ALA A 376 -3.73 -4.43 -14.27
C ALA A 376 -2.53 -4.92 -15.10
N GLU A 377 -1.71 -5.83 -14.57
CA GLU A 377 -0.61 -6.45 -15.31
C GLU A 377 -1.13 -7.29 -16.48
N PHE A 378 -2.22 -8.04 -16.28
CA PHE A 378 -2.91 -8.74 -17.36
C PHE A 378 -3.43 -7.77 -18.44
N LEU A 379 -4.12 -6.69 -18.07
CA LEU A 379 -4.63 -5.68 -19.00
C LEU A 379 -3.49 -5.03 -19.81
N LYS A 380 -2.34 -4.77 -19.17
CA LYS A 380 -1.12 -4.30 -19.85
C LYS A 380 -0.68 -5.31 -20.90
N SER A 381 -0.65 -6.59 -20.58
CA SER A 381 -0.25 -7.65 -21.51
C SER A 381 -1.23 -7.82 -22.67
N MET A 382 -2.48 -7.38 -22.50
CA MET A 382 -3.48 -7.31 -23.58
C MET A 382 -3.39 -6.00 -24.42
N GLY A 383 -2.42 -5.12 -24.13
CA GLY A 383 -2.30 -3.80 -24.79
C GLY A 383 -3.34 -2.78 -24.33
N ARG A 384 -4.10 -3.07 -23.27
CA ARG A 384 -5.16 -2.19 -22.71
C ARG A 384 -4.58 -1.25 -21.67
N PHE A 385 -3.64 -0.40 -22.08
CA PHE A 385 -2.85 0.45 -21.18
C PHE A 385 -3.67 1.45 -20.35
N PRO A 386 -4.71 2.13 -20.89
CA PRO A 386 -5.54 3.02 -20.07
C PRO A 386 -6.28 2.27 -18.95
N ASP A 387 -6.85 1.10 -19.25
CA ASP A 387 -7.55 0.28 -18.27
C ASP A 387 -6.58 -0.26 -17.21
N ALA A 388 -5.39 -0.72 -17.64
CA ALA A 388 -4.32 -1.16 -16.76
C ALA A 388 -3.88 -0.06 -15.78
N LEU A 389 -3.71 1.18 -16.26
CA LEU A 389 -3.36 2.32 -15.41
C LEU A 389 -4.48 2.64 -14.42
N ALA A 390 -5.74 2.55 -14.84
CA ALA A 390 -6.87 2.80 -13.96
C ALA A 390 -6.94 1.79 -12.81
N GLU A 391 -6.80 0.48 -13.10
CA GLU A 391 -6.79 -0.55 -12.05
C GLU A 391 -5.53 -0.48 -11.16
N MET A 392 -4.36 -0.15 -11.72
CA MET A 392 -3.13 0.01 -10.95
C MET A 392 -3.21 1.22 -9.99
N LYS A 393 -3.84 2.33 -10.39
CA LYS A 393 -4.09 3.46 -9.49
C LYS A 393 -5.05 3.10 -8.36
N ARG A 394 -6.10 2.30 -8.64
CA ARG A 394 -6.96 1.76 -7.58
C ARG A 394 -6.20 0.84 -6.62
N ALA A 395 -5.25 0.06 -7.14
CA ALA A 395 -4.37 -0.73 -6.29
C ALA A 395 -3.47 0.18 -5.43
N GLU A 396 -2.95 1.30 -5.97
CA GLU A 396 -2.16 2.29 -5.24
C GLU A 396 -2.99 2.98 -4.14
N ASP A 397 -4.25 3.29 -4.38
CA ASP A 397 -5.15 3.84 -3.35
C ASP A 397 -5.33 2.88 -2.16
N LEU A 398 -5.37 1.57 -2.43
CA LEU A 398 -5.48 0.53 -1.39
C LEU A 398 -4.14 0.23 -0.72
N ASP A 399 -3.02 0.39 -1.44
CA ASP A 399 -1.67 0.08 -0.98
C ASP A 399 -0.68 1.23 -1.27
N PRO A 400 -0.88 2.40 -0.62
CA PRO A 400 -0.18 3.64 -0.96
C PRO A 400 1.32 3.63 -0.63
N LEU A 401 1.80 2.70 0.19
CA LEU A 401 3.22 2.57 0.52
C LEU A 401 3.92 1.41 -0.20
N SER A 402 3.23 0.74 -1.12
CA SER A 402 3.82 -0.33 -1.93
C SER A 402 4.74 0.24 -3.02
N LEU A 403 6.03 0.06 -2.86
CA LEU A 403 7.04 0.51 -3.83
C LEU A 403 6.84 -0.14 -5.21
N ILE A 404 6.43 -1.42 -5.23
CA ILE A 404 6.20 -2.12 -6.51
C ILE A 404 4.98 -1.56 -7.24
N ILE A 405 3.86 -1.30 -6.55
CA ILE A 405 2.66 -0.73 -7.19
C ILE A 405 2.96 0.69 -7.69
N LYS A 406 3.63 1.52 -6.88
CA LYS A 406 4.06 2.87 -7.30
C LYS A 406 4.98 2.84 -8.53
N GLY A 407 5.94 1.95 -8.54
CA GLY A 407 6.82 1.74 -9.70
C GLY A 407 6.04 1.29 -10.94
N LEU A 408 5.08 0.38 -10.78
CA LEU A 408 4.20 -0.09 -11.88
C LEU A 408 3.27 1.03 -12.39
N VAL A 409 2.77 1.93 -11.52
CA VAL A 409 2.06 3.15 -11.96
C VAL A 409 2.97 4.00 -12.85
N GLY A 410 4.22 4.25 -12.44
CA GLY A 410 5.20 4.97 -13.25
C GLY A 410 5.47 4.30 -14.60
N MET A 411 5.63 2.99 -14.63
CA MET A 411 5.80 2.22 -15.86
C MET A 411 4.56 2.32 -16.76
N LEU A 412 3.35 2.22 -16.21
CA LEU A 412 2.09 2.34 -16.97
C LEU A 412 1.85 3.75 -17.47
N LEU A 413 2.24 4.79 -16.73
CA LEU A 413 2.24 6.18 -17.22
C LEU A 413 3.15 6.33 -18.46
N ARG A 414 4.36 5.74 -18.42
CA ARG A 414 5.27 5.73 -19.58
C ARG A 414 4.64 5.09 -20.82
N VAL A 415 4.09 3.89 -20.70
CA VAL A 415 3.49 3.20 -21.87
C VAL A 415 2.21 3.88 -22.38
N ASN A 416 1.56 4.72 -21.56
CA ASN A 416 0.48 5.62 -21.97
C ASN A 416 1.00 6.96 -22.54
N GLY A 417 2.31 7.13 -22.76
CA GLY A 417 2.92 8.33 -23.32
C GLY A 417 3.03 9.53 -22.37
N GLN A 418 2.79 9.33 -21.06
CA GLN A 418 2.80 10.38 -20.03
C GLN A 418 4.17 10.42 -19.32
N ASN A 419 5.23 10.73 -20.08
CA ASN A 419 6.62 10.60 -19.60
C ASN A 419 6.96 11.49 -18.41
N GLU A 420 6.46 12.73 -18.36
CA GLU A 420 6.70 13.67 -17.27
C GLU A 420 6.04 13.17 -15.97
N ALA A 421 4.80 12.71 -16.05
CA ALA A 421 4.09 12.12 -14.91
C ALA A 421 4.74 10.80 -14.45
N ALA A 422 5.27 10.00 -15.40
CA ALA A 422 6.02 8.80 -15.07
C ALA A 422 7.31 9.12 -14.29
N LEU A 423 8.05 10.14 -14.71
CA LEU A 423 9.27 10.60 -14.05
C LEU A 423 8.98 11.09 -12.63
N GLU A 424 7.94 11.90 -12.47
CA GLU A 424 7.50 12.38 -11.15
C GLU A 424 7.12 11.21 -10.23
N GLN A 425 6.33 10.26 -10.73
CA GLN A 425 5.89 9.09 -9.95
C GLN A 425 7.06 8.19 -9.53
N LEU A 426 8.02 7.94 -10.43
CA LEU A 426 9.18 7.12 -10.13
C LEU A 426 10.13 7.81 -9.14
N ASN A 427 10.33 9.12 -9.26
CA ASN A 427 11.12 9.89 -8.29
C ASN A 427 10.48 9.84 -6.90
N LYS A 428 9.16 10.06 -6.78
CA LYS A 428 8.45 9.89 -5.50
C LYS A 428 8.63 8.49 -4.90
N THR A 429 8.76 7.47 -5.74
CA THR A 429 9.03 6.10 -5.27
C THR A 429 10.44 5.97 -4.73
N LEU A 430 11.44 6.62 -5.36
CA LEU A 430 12.82 6.67 -4.85
C LEU A 430 12.97 7.52 -3.58
N ASP A 431 12.15 8.58 -3.42
CA ASP A 431 12.11 9.34 -2.17
C ASP A 431 11.69 8.47 -0.98
N MET A 432 10.87 7.43 -1.22
CA MET A 432 10.48 6.47 -0.19
C MET A 432 11.56 5.42 0.09
N ASP A 433 12.20 4.90 -0.95
CA ASP A 433 13.34 3.97 -0.85
C ASP A 433 14.27 4.13 -2.06
N PRO A 434 15.40 4.83 -1.88
CA PRO A 434 16.39 5.02 -2.95
C PRO A 434 17.12 3.74 -3.35
N ASN A 435 16.96 2.64 -2.61
CA ASN A 435 17.60 1.36 -2.88
C ASN A 435 16.65 0.32 -3.47
N PHE A 436 15.46 0.70 -3.93
CA PHE A 436 14.53 -0.24 -4.54
C PHE A 436 14.90 -0.51 -6.02
N PRO A 437 15.47 -1.68 -6.35
CA PRO A 437 16.10 -1.93 -7.66
C PRO A 437 15.13 -1.78 -8.84
N ARG A 438 13.85 -2.13 -8.62
CA ARG A 438 12.83 -2.13 -9.67
C ARG A 438 12.49 -0.72 -10.16
N THR A 439 12.54 0.30 -9.27
CA THR A 439 12.30 1.69 -9.65
C THR A 439 13.41 2.20 -10.56
N HIS A 440 14.68 1.88 -10.27
CA HIS A 440 15.81 2.20 -11.15
C HIS A 440 15.68 1.55 -12.53
N LEU A 441 15.17 0.30 -12.59
CA LEU A 441 14.87 -0.36 -13.87
C LEU A 441 13.81 0.40 -14.67
N PHE A 442 12.72 0.82 -14.02
CA PHE A 442 11.66 1.58 -14.69
C PHE A 442 12.12 2.98 -15.12
N LEU A 443 13.00 3.65 -14.34
CA LEU A 443 13.64 4.90 -14.75
C LEU A 443 14.55 4.71 -15.95
N ALA A 444 15.34 3.63 -15.98
CA ALA A 444 16.16 3.32 -17.15
C ALA A 444 15.33 3.16 -18.42
N GLU A 445 14.23 2.42 -18.36
CA GLU A 445 13.30 2.28 -19.50
C GLU A 445 12.64 3.60 -19.87
N LEU A 446 12.29 4.45 -18.89
CA LEU A 446 11.74 5.78 -19.15
C LEU A 446 12.77 6.68 -19.82
N TYR A 447 13.99 6.75 -19.34
CA TYR A 447 15.07 7.53 -19.95
C TYR A 447 15.38 7.07 -21.37
N GLN A 448 15.33 5.75 -21.64
CA GLN A 448 15.43 5.24 -23.03
C GLN A 448 14.31 5.78 -23.92
N SER A 449 13.06 5.80 -23.45
CA SER A 449 11.93 6.33 -24.21
C SER A 449 12.04 7.83 -24.48
N MET A 450 12.75 8.57 -23.62
CA MET A 450 13.04 9.99 -23.74
C MET A 450 14.32 10.30 -24.54
N GLY A 451 15.03 9.27 -25.04
CA GLY A 451 16.31 9.43 -25.74
C GLY A 451 17.51 9.77 -24.84
N ARG A 452 17.35 9.66 -23.50
CA ARG A 452 18.36 9.95 -22.49
C ARG A 452 19.19 8.69 -22.17
N TYR A 453 19.96 8.24 -23.16
CA TYR A 453 20.63 6.93 -23.09
C TYR A 453 21.76 6.83 -22.07
N ASP A 454 22.46 7.93 -21.76
CA ASP A 454 23.52 7.95 -20.76
C ASP A 454 22.93 7.75 -19.34
N GLU A 455 21.84 8.47 -19.04
CA GLU A 455 21.13 8.31 -17.75
C GLU A 455 20.47 6.93 -17.66
N ALA A 456 19.91 6.42 -18.75
CA ALA A 456 19.36 5.06 -18.76
C ALA A 456 20.43 4.01 -18.42
N ALA A 457 21.66 4.16 -18.90
CA ALA A 457 22.75 3.26 -18.61
C ALA A 457 23.18 3.32 -17.13
N ASP A 458 23.17 4.52 -16.52
CA ASP A 458 23.47 4.69 -15.10
C ASP A 458 22.42 4.06 -14.20
N GLU A 459 21.14 4.24 -14.54
CA GLU A 459 20.03 3.63 -13.81
C GLU A 459 20.05 2.10 -13.90
N PHE A 460 20.36 1.52 -15.06
CA PHE A 460 20.56 0.08 -15.19
C PHE A 460 21.73 -0.40 -14.31
N SER A 461 22.87 0.31 -14.30
CA SER A 461 24.01 -0.03 -13.45
C SER A 461 23.61 -0.04 -11.98
N THR A 462 22.87 1.00 -11.54
CA THR A 462 22.36 1.11 -10.17
C THR A 462 21.42 -0.07 -9.84
N SER A 463 20.44 -0.36 -10.71
CA SER A 463 19.53 -1.50 -10.53
C SER A 463 20.29 -2.82 -10.41
N PHE A 464 21.32 -3.03 -11.23
CA PHE A 464 22.11 -4.26 -11.20
C PHE A 464 22.94 -4.41 -9.93
N LYS A 465 23.54 -3.32 -9.44
CA LYS A 465 24.25 -3.30 -8.14
C LYS A 465 23.32 -3.68 -6.99
N LEU A 466 22.16 -3.07 -6.95
CA LEU A 466 21.15 -3.31 -5.92
C LEU A 466 20.60 -4.75 -5.98
N ASN A 467 20.59 -5.38 -7.15
CA ASN A 467 20.27 -6.80 -7.32
C ASN A 467 21.47 -7.75 -7.10
N GLY A 468 22.59 -7.24 -6.59
CA GLY A 468 23.73 -8.05 -6.17
C GLY A 468 24.79 -8.33 -7.24
N LEU A 469 24.70 -7.68 -8.43
CA LEU A 469 25.82 -7.75 -9.38
C LEU A 469 27.01 -6.96 -8.81
N PRO A 470 28.24 -7.50 -8.87
CA PRO A 470 29.43 -6.78 -8.42
C PRO A 470 29.52 -5.38 -9.05
N PRO A 471 29.84 -4.33 -8.26
CA PRO A 471 29.83 -2.95 -8.72
C PRO A 471 30.68 -2.70 -9.98
N ASP A 472 31.87 -3.32 -10.07
CA ASP A 472 32.74 -3.23 -11.23
C ASP A 472 32.08 -3.77 -12.51
N LYS A 473 31.30 -4.85 -12.42
CA LYS A 473 30.58 -5.44 -13.54
C LYS A 473 29.38 -4.57 -13.98
N ALA A 474 28.67 -4.00 -13.01
CA ALA A 474 27.56 -3.10 -13.29
C ALA A 474 28.07 -1.79 -13.94
N ASP A 475 29.17 -1.22 -13.44
CA ASP A 475 29.78 -0.03 -14.02
C ASP A 475 30.36 -0.31 -15.41
N GLN A 476 30.99 -1.48 -15.60
CA GLN A 476 31.44 -1.92 -16.92
C GLN A 476 30.30 -1.99 -17.94
N PHE A 477 29.12 -2.49 -17.53
CA PHE A 477 27.93 -2.48 -18.39
C PHE A 477 27.60 -1.06 -18.84
N ALA A 478 27.48 -0.09 -17.91
CA ALA A 478 27.15 1.30 -18.25
C ALA A 478 28.20 1.91 -19.20
N VAL A 479 29.48 1.71 -18.95
CA VAL A 479 30.57 2.20 -19.81
C VAL A 479 30.45 1.63 -21.22
N VAL A 480 30.23 0.33 -21.35
CA VAL A 480 30.16 -0.36 -22.65
C VAL A 480 28.96 0.14 -23.47
N VAL A 481 27.77 0.25 -22.85
CA VAL A 481 26.57 0.70 -23.60
C VAL A 481 26.62 2.19 -23.93
N LYS A 482 27.20 3.05 -23.09
CA LYS A 482 27.44 4.48 -23.39
C LYS A 482 28.42 4.65 -24.54
N ASN A 483 29.49 3.85 -24.60
CA ASN A 483 30.43 3.87 -25.73
C ASN A 483 29.77 3.40 -27.03
N ALA A 484 28.93 2.37 -26.96
CA ALA A 484 28.16 1.90 -28.12
C ALA A 484 27.18 2.98 -28.63
N TYR A 485 26.57 3.76 -27.70
CA TYR A 485 25.77 4.93 -28.06
C TYR A 485 26.58 6.02 -28.77
N LYS A 486 27.76 6.37 -28.24
CA LYS A 486 28.64 7.39 -28.84
C LYS A 486 29.10 7.06 -30.26
N THR A 487 29.30 5.77 -30.54
CA THR A 487 29.81 5.31 -31.84
C THR A 487 28.74 4.95 -32.85
N GLY A 488 27.60 4.41 -32.40
CA GLY A 488 26.54 3.86 -33.23
C GLY A 488 25.14 4.48 -33.00
N GLY A 489 25.07 5.54 -32.18
CA GLY A 489 23.79 6.18 -31.82
C GLY A 489 22.83 5.22 -31.09
N PRO A 490 21.52 5.47 -31.15
CA PRO A 490 20.51 4.61 -30.52
C PRO A 490 20.61 3.15 -30.95
N ALA A 491 20.83 2.87 -32.23
CA ALA A 491 20.94 1.50 -32.75
C ALA A 491 22.15 0.75 -32.13
N GLY A 492 23.28 1.45 -32.00
CA GLY A 492 24.48 0.90 -31.33
C GLY A 492 24.22 0.58 -29.86
N TYR A 493 23.56 1.49 -29.13
CA TYR A 493 23.15 1.27 -27.74
C TYR A 493 22.30 0.01 -27.60
N PHE A 494 21.19 -0.07 -28.36
CA PHE A 494 20.26 -1.19 -28.26
C PHE A 494 20.88 -2.52 -28.69
N SER A 495 21.72 -2.52 -29.76
CA SER A 495 22.45 -3.71 -30.18
C SER A 495 23.39 -4.24 -29.10
N GLN A 496 24.07 -3.32 -28.41
CA GLN A 496 24.98 -3.72 -27.32
C GLN A 496 24.23 -4.29 -26.12
N VAL A 497 23.12 -3.64 -25.71
CA VAL A 497 22.27 -4.16 -24.61
C VAL A 497 21.73 -5.55 -24.97
N ALA A 498 21.15 -5.71 -26.18
CA ALA A 498 20.63 -7.00 -26.63
C ALA A 498 21.72 -8.11 -26.62
N THR A 499 22.92 -7.78 -27.11
CA THR A 499 24.06 -8.71 -27.12
C THR A 499 24.44 -9.16 -25.71
N ILE A 500 24.49 -8.22 -24.75
CA ILE A 500 24.79 -8.53 -23.35
C ILE A 500 23.70 -9.41 -22.74
N LEU A 501 22.43 -9.09 -22.95
CA LEU A 501 21.32 -9.90 -22.43
C LEU A 501 21.33 -11.31 -22.99
N GLU A 502 21.50 -11.46 -24.30
CA GLU A 502 21.50 -12.76 -24.96
C GLU A 502 22.73 -13.62 -24.56
N SER A 503 23.87 -12.98 -24.23
CA SER A 503 25.07 -13.68 -23.77
C SER A 503 25.00 -14.10 -22.30
N ARG A 504 24.04 -13.58 -21.51
CA ARG A 504 23.90 -13.92 -20.10
C ARG A 504 23.35 -15.33 -19.93
N ASN A 505 24.18 -16.20 -19.37
CA ASN A 505 23.75 -17.53 -18.90
C ASN A 505 23.36 -17.41 -17.41
N THR A 506 22.30 -16.64 -17.12
CA THR A 506 21.77 -16.47 -15.77
C THR A 506 20.56 -17.36 -15.53
N SER A 507 20.27 -17.59 -14.29
CA SER A 507 19.08 -18.32 -13.89
C SER A 507 18.31 -17.43 -12.89
N PRO A 508 17.11 -16.94 -13.24
CA PRO A 508 16.41 -17.14 -14.53
C PRO A 508 17.10 -16.42 -15.71
N PRO A 509 16.84 -16.86 -16.95
CA PRO A 509 17.35 -16.18 -18.13
C PRO A 509 16.74 -14.79 -18.29
N PRO A 510 17.38 -13.86 -19.04
CA PRO A 510 16.77 -12.57 -19.35
C PRO A 510 15.46 -12.75 -20.08
N PRO A 511 14.43 -11.90 -19.83
CA PRO A 511 13.15 -11.98 -20.50
C PRO A 511 13.31 -11.88 -22.02
N VAL A 512 12.70 -12.82 -22.74
CA VAL A 512 12.90 -12.95 -24.20
C VAL A 512 12.29 -11.80 -24.97
N VAL A 513 11.10 -11.32 -24.56
CA VAL A 513 10.42 -10.18 -25.19
C VAL A 513 11.23 -8.89 -25.03
N VAL A 514 11.84 -8.68 -23.86
CA VAL A 514 12.75 -7.56 -23.59
C VAL A 514 13.96 -7.64 -24.54
N THR A 515 14.62 -8.79 -24.62
CA THR A 515 15.80 -8.99 -25.46
C THR A 515 15.46 -8.79 -26.95
N ALA A 516 14.34 -9.36 -27.41
CA ALA A 516 13.85 -9.18 -28.77
C ALA A 516 13.52 -7.71 -29.10
N SER A 517 12.93 -6.97 -28.13
CA SER A 517 12.61 -5.56 -28.32
C SER A 517 13.87 -4.69 -28.55
N TYR A 518 14.96 -5.01 -27.88
CA TYR A 518 16.23 -4.35 -28.10
C TYR A 518 16.82 -4.65 -29.48
N TRP A 519 16.70 -5.89 -29.98
CA TRP A 519 17.08 -6.20 -31.38
C TRP A 519 16.23 -5.47 -32.41
N VAL A 520 14.91 -5.32 -32.16
CA VAL A 520 14.02 -4.50 -33.01
C VAL A 520 14.51 -3.06 -33.05
N LYS A 521 14.76 -2.43 -31.92
CA LYS A 521 15.24 -1.05 -31.80
C LYS A 521 16.66 -0.88 -32.37
N ALA A 522 17.46 -1.93 -32.40
CA ALA A 522 18.75 -1.97 -33.09
C ALA A 522 18.64 -2.13 -34.61
N GLY A 523 17.42 -2.31 -35.16
CA GLY A 523 17.18 -2.54 -36.58
C GLY A 523 17.33 -4.00 -37.03
N ASN A 524 17.59 -4.94 -36.13
CA ASN A 524 17.77 -6.37 -36.45
C ASN A 524 16.49 -7.18 -36.14
N LYS A 525 15.45 -6.94 -36.95
CA LYS A 525 14.15 -7.62 -36.81
C LYS A 525 14.24 -9.13 -36.97
N ASP A 526 15.12 -9.63 -37.87
CA ASP A 526 15.23 -11.07 -38.12
C ASP A 526 15.74 -11.83 -36.86
N ARG A 527 16.73 -11.26 -36.15
CA ARG A 527 17.22 -11.85 -34.90
C ARG A 527 16.15 -11.80 -33.80
N ALA A 528 15.40 -10.69 -33.70
CA ALA A 528 14.30 -10.57 -32.77
C ALA A 528 13.25 -11.67 -32.98
N PHE A 529 12.79 -11.86 -34.23
CA PHE A 529 11.80 -12.90 -34.53
C PHE A 529 12.34 -14.32 -34.40
N ALA A 530 13.64 -14.54 -34.65
CA ALA A 530 14.28 -15.84 -34.38
C ALA A 530 14.19 -16.20 -32.89
N LEU A 531 14.49 -15.24 -31.99
CA LEU A 531 14.35 -15.40 -30.54
C LEU A 531 12.89 -15.68 -30.11
N LEU A 532 11.95 -14.86 -30.60
CA LEU A 532 10.54 -14.99 -30.26
C LEU A 532 9.94 -16.34 -30.74
N ASN A 533 10.30 -16.80 -31.94
CA ASN A 533 9.85 -18.10 -32.44
C ASN A 533 10.47 -19.28 -31.66
N LYS A 534 11.72 -19.15 -31.21
CA LYS A 534 12.33 -20.13 -30.33
C LYS A 534 11.56 -20.20 -28.99
N ALA A 535 11.31 -19.03 -28.39
CA ALA A 535 10.54 -18.94 -27.15
C ALA A 535 9.13 -19.54 -27.28
N PHE A 536 8.47 -19.32 -28.43
CA PHE A 536 7.18 -19.95 -28.70
C PHE A 536 7.28 -21.49 -28.76
N ALA A 537 8.30 -22.03 -29.39
CA ALA A 537 8.52 -23.47 -29.46
C ALA A 537 8.82 -24.08 -28.06
N GLU A 538 9.43 -23.31 -27.17
CA GLU A 538 9.76 -23.68 -25.81
C GLU A 538 8.62 -23.39 -24.80
N HIS A 539 7.52 -22.79 -25.28
CA HIS A 539 6.38 -22.35 -24.47
C HIS A 539 6.82 -21.41 -23.33
N ASP A 540 7.57 -20.36 -23.69
CA ASP A 540 8.10 -19.38 -22.74
C ASP A 540 6.99 -18.44 -22.28
N ASP A 541 6.75 -18.39 -20.96
CA ASP A 541 5.71 -17.58 -20.33
C ASP A 541 5.88 -16.06 -20.56
N ASP A 542 7.12 -15.58 -20.88
CA ASP A 542 7.34 -14.16 -21.17
C ASP A 542 6.64 -13.67 -22.44
N LEU A 543 6.24 -14.58 -23.33
CA LEU A 543 5.51 -14.24 -24.55
C LEU A 543 4.15 -13.56 -24.32
N ILE A 544 3.56 -13.67 -23.14
CA ILE A 544 2.39 -12.86 -22.76
C ILE A 544 2.67 -11.36 -22.86
N ASN A 545 3.91 -10.93 -22.76
CA ASN A 545 4.32 -9.53 -22.79
C ASN A 545 4.52 -8.98 -24.21
N LEU A 546 4.18 -9.70 -25.27
CA LEU A 546 4.34 -9.23 -26.67
C LEU A 546 3.68 -7.88 -26.91
N LYS A 547 2.50 -7.64 -26.31
CA LYS A 547 1.73 -6.39 -26.47
C LYS A 547 1.97 -5.35 -25.36
N ASP A 548 3.00 -5.46 -24.57
CA ASP A 548 3.28 -4.55 -23.45
C ASP A 548 3.88 -3.18 -23.87
N GLY A 549 3.87 -2.89 -25.18
CA GLY A 549 4.33 -1.64 -25.77
C GLY A 549 5.81 -1.63 -26.18
N ARG A 550 6.60 -2.66 -25.83
CA ARG A 550 8.03 -2.73 -26.19
C ARG A 550 8.28 -3.03 -27.66
N LEU A 551 7.38 -3.74 -28.33
CA LEU A 551 7.49 -4.17 -29.73
C LEU A 551 6.63 -3.34 -30.69
N HIS A 552 6.26 -2.12 -30.30
CA HIS A 552 5.46 -1.20 -31.11
C HIS A 552 6.00 -1.02 -32.55
N ASP A 553 7.32 -0.94 -32.72
CA ASP A 553 7.98 -0.72 -34.02
C ASP A 553 7.79 -1.87 -35.04
N VAL A 554 7.23 -3.00 -34.60
CA VAL A 554 6.99 -4.20 -35.44
C VAL A 554 5.54 -4.66 -35.43
N GLU A 555 4.60 -3.89 -34.89
CA GLU A 555 3.18 -4.26 -34.87
C GLU A 555 2.60 -4.51 -36.26
N SER A 556 3.06 -3.79 -37.30
CA SER A 556 2.66 -4.01 -38.68
C SER A 556 3.42 -5.13 -39.40
N ASP A 557 4.41 -5.78 -38.75
CA ASP A 557 5.17 -6.88 -39.37
C ASP A 557 4.32 -8.16 -39.38
N PRO A 558 4.15 -8.83 -40.54
CA PRO A 558 3.35 -10.04 -40.63
C PRO A 558 3.78 -11.15 -39.67
N ARG A 559 5.06 -11.24 -39.31
CA ARG A 559 5.60 -12.22 -38.38
C ARG A 559 5.13 -11.95 -36.93
N TYR A 560 4.97 -10.68 -36.59
CA TYR A 560 4.41 -10.29 -35.30
C TYR A 560 2.93 -10.67 -35.18
N GLN A 561 2.16 -10.36 -36.22
CA GLN A 561 0.74 -10.70 -36.29
C GLN A 561 0.51 -12.22 -36.30
N ASP A 562 1.38 -12.99 -36.98
CA ASP A 562 1.35 -14.45 -36.91
C ASP A 562 1.61 -14.98 -35.51
N LEU A 563 2.58 -14.40 -34.80
CA LEU A 563 2.91 -14.80 -33.44
C LEU A 563 1.77 -14.50 -32.46
N LEU A 564 1.12 -13.33 -32.58
CA LEU A 564 -0.06 -12.99 -31.77
C LEU A 564 -1.18 -14.02 -31.94
N ARG A 565 -1.51 -14.37 -33.22
CA ARG A 565 -2.54 -15.39 -33.51
C ARG A 565 -2.21 -16.76 -32.94
N ARG A 566 -0.95 -17.19 -33.04
CA ARG A 566 -0.49 -18.49 -32.52
C ARG A 566 -0.57 -18.58 -31.00
N ILE A 567 -0.36 -17.47 -30.30
CA ILE A 567 -0.47 -17.37 -28.85
C ILE A 567 -1.93 -17.13 -28.42
N GLY A 568 -2.77 -16.59 -29.30
CA GLY A 568 -4.15 -16.20 -29.01
C GLY A 568 -4.29 -14.80 -28.39
N LEU A 569 -3.25 -13.96 -28.51
CA LEU A 569 -3.33 -12.56 -28.10
C LEU A 569 -4.20 -11.77 -29.09
N PRO A 570 -4.96 -10.75 -28.65
CA PRO A 570 -5.76 -9.92 -29.55
C PRO A 570 -4.86 -9.24 -30.57
N GLU A 571 -5.33 -9.14 -31.84
CA GLU A 571 -4.62 -8.45 -32.92
C GLU A 571 -4.59 -6.93 -32.73
#